data_975b0cda6f8c4202f0327bc1bc85279c
#
_entry.id   975b0cda6f8c4202f0327bc1bc85279c
#
_cell.length_a   1.000
_cell.length_b   1.000
_cell.length_c   1.000
_cell.angle_alpha   90.00
_cell.angle_beta   90.00
_cell.angle_gamma   90.00
#
_symmetry.space_group_name_H-M   'P 1'
#
loop_
_entity.id
_entity.type
_entity.pdbx_description
1 polymer ?
#
loop_
_entity_poly.entity_id
_entity_poly.type
_entity_poly.pdbx_seq_one_letter_code
_entity_poly.pdbx_strand_id
1 'polypeptide(L)'
;MLVRADTNKTLKGHKLLIIAPWQAPVGFLEKLAAAFPDLQVVYHVHSLATTPLSTDAIPDQTWRDVTILLTFNTLPTPEQAPKLQYVQLMSAGANHVLDKPVFKDTEVVFCTANGVHGPQISEWIISTYLAFEHHLPSYLEHQKEGRWNRDAMSAIEDAADKTIGILGYGSIGRQTARVASAMGMKVHAYTLHPRPTPESRRDRGWTPPGLGDPDGSIPSRWFSGGTAAELHAFLGSGLDLLVIATPLTGRTRHLLSTDEFDVLAGGESSDGGSSSSGKTESEEGGRGGGGGDGQTRKEGGRPARRGRTFVSNIARGPVVDTDALLRALETGQIRGAALDVTDPEPLPDGHPLWAAPNVIVTPHVSGASTRYSERVLAILEVNLHRLAEGGELVNRVDRREGY
;
A
#
# COMPACT_ATOMS: atom_id res chain seq x y z
N MET A 1 -24.18 -10.27 -24.37
CA MET A 1 -23.54 -10.19 -25.69
C MET A 1 -22.74 -8.91 -25.68
N LEU A 2 -21.43 -8.97 -25.44
CA LEU A 2 -20.53 -7.80 -25.46
C LEU A 2 -20.40 -7.38 -26.92
N VAL A 3 -20.95 -6.22 -27.26
CA VAL A 3 -20.67 -5.56 -28.52
C VAL A 3 -19.16 -5.27 -28.52
N ARG A 4 -18.39 -5.95 -29.35
CA ARG A 4 -16.99 -5.57 -29.63
C ARG A 4 -17.04 -4.15 -30.15
N ALA A 5 -16.51 -3.20 -29.39
CA ALA A 5 -16.27 -1.86 -29.88
C ALA A 5 -15.38 -1.96 -31.14
N ASP A 6 -15.73 -1.24 -32.18
CA ASP A 6 -14.90 -1.18 -33.39
C ASP A 6 -13.49 -0.70 -32.99
N THR A 7 -12.47 -1.43 -33.45
CA THR A 7 -11.07 -1.06 -33.19
C THR A 7 -10.74 0.28 -33.86
N ASN A 8 -10.25 1.25 -33.09
CA ASN A 8 -9.82 2.54 -33.57
C ASN A 8 -8.30 2.69 -33.39
N LYS A 9 -7.56 1.95 -34.20
CA LYS A 9 -6.09 1.79 -34.02
C LYS A 9 -5.30 3.08 -34.04
N THR A 10 -5.78 4.12 -34.73
CA THR A 10 -5.11 5.43 -34.83
C THR A 10 -5.62 6.45 -33.83
N LEU A 11 -6.64 6.07 -33.03
CA LEU A 11 -7.40 6.96 -32.14
C LEU A 11 -7.98 8.19 -32.87
N LYS A 12 -8.43 8.01 -34.11
CA LYS A 12 -9.06 9.06 -34.94
C LYS A 12 -10.29 9.60 -34.20
N GLY A 13 -10.40 10.93 -34.15
CA GLY A 13 -11.50 11.62 -33.45
C GLY A 13 -11.32 11.75 -31.98
N HIS A 14 -10.22 11.23 -31.41
CA HIS A 14 -9.87 11.46 -30.03
C HIS A 14 -8.94 12.67 -29.84
N LYS A 15 -9.12 13.38 -28.73
CA LYS A 15 -8.26 14.47 -28.27
C LYS A 15 -7.85 14.19 -26.83
N LEU A 16 -6.55 14.04 -26.61
CA LEU A 16 -5.91 13.87 -25.31
C LEU A 16 -5.44 15.22 -24.79
N LEU A 17 -5.95 15.62 -23.62
CA LEU A 17 -5.41 16.73 -22.83
C LEU A 17 -4.59 16.17 -21.68
N ILE A 18 -3.33 16.60 -21.59
CA ILE A 18 -2.44 16.29 -20.47
C ILE A 18 -2.23 17.56 -19.67
N ILE A 19 -2.60 17.53 -18.38
CA ILE A 19 -2.33 18.60 -17.40
C ILE A 19 -1.38 18.03 -16.37
N ALA A 20 -0.09 18.34 -16.49
CA ALA A 20 0.97 17.73 -15.67
C ALA A 20 1.87 18.80 -15.01
N PRO A 21 2.47 18.51 -13.84
CA PRO A 21 3.38 19.44 -13.16
C PRO A 21 4.82 19.41 -13.72
N TRP A 22 5.05 18.65 -14.78
CA TRP A 22 6.35 18.48 -15.42
C TRP A 22 6.24 18.68 -16.94
N GLN A 23 7.36 18.96 -17.57
CA GLN A 23 7.48 18.97 -19.03
C GLN A 23 7.36 17.55 -19.58
N ALA A 24 6.85 17.42 -20.81
CA ALA A 24 6.86 16.13 -21.49
C ALA A 24 8.28 15.57 -21.56
N PRO A 25 8.51 14.29 -21.17
CA PRO A 25 9.81 13.66 -21.38
C PRO A 25 10.21 13.70 -22.86
N VAL A 26 11.52 13.81 -23.11
CA VAL A 26 12.07 13.84 -24.47
C VAL A 26 11.61 12.58 -25.23
N GLY A 27 11.10 12.77 -26.43
CA GLY A 27 10.63 11.69 -27.31
C GLY A 27 9.23 11.15 -26.97
N PHE A 28 8.59 11.58 -25.87
CA PHE A 28 7.27 11.06 -25.48
C PHE A 28 6.17 11.43 -26.49
N LEU A 29 6.12 12.70 -26.90
CA LEU A 29 5.09 13.17 -27.85
C LEU A 29 5.29 12.57 -29.24
N GLU A 30 6.54 12.44 -29.68
CA GLU A 30 6.91 11.78 -30.94
C GLU A 30 6.51 10.31 -30.94
N LYS A 31 6.73 9.62 -29.81
CA LYS A 31 6.31 8.23 -29.62
C LYS A 31 4.80 8.08 -29.72
N LEU A 32 4.05 8.97 -29.06
CA LEU A 32 2.58 8.97 -29.16
C LEU A 32 2.09 9.22 -30.58
N ALA A 33 2.67 10.23 -31.28
CA ALA A 33 2.31 10.54 -32.65
C ALA A 33 2.62 9.38 -33.64
N ALA A 34 3.71 8.65 -33.39
CA ALA A 34 4.04 7.47 -34.19
C ALA A 34 3.07 6.29 -33.92
N ALA A 35 2.66 6.10 -32.67
CA ALA A 35 1.75 5.02 -32.29
C ALA A 35 0.28 5.33 -32.66
N PHE A 36 -0.13 6.59 -32.55
CA PHE A 36 -1.50 7.05 -32.75
C PHE A 36 -1.54 8.31 -33.63
N PRO A 37 -1.34 8.19 -34.96
CA PRO A 37 -1.13 9.32 -35.85
C PRO A 37 -2.34 10.27 -35.97
N ASP A 38 -3.54 9.82 -35.65
CA ASP A 38 -4.77 10.64 -35.72
C ASP A 38 -5.19 11.20 -34.34
N LEU A 39 -4.45 10.85 -33.24
CA LEU A 39 -4.71 11.38 -31.92
C LEU A 39 -4.22 12.83 -31.81
N GLN A 40 -5.12 13.74 -31.49
CA GLN A 40 -4.74 15.11 -31.16
C GLN A 40 -4.25 15.20 -29.73
N VAL A 41 -3.04 15.70 -29.49
CA VAL A 41 -2.47 15.83 -28.14
C VAL A 41 -2.25 17.31 -27.79
N VAL A 42 -2.80 17.73 -26.65
CA VAL A 42 -2.54 19.03 -26.02
C VAL A 42 -1.85 18.79 -24.70
N TYR A 43 -0.66 19.35 -24.51
CA TYR A 43 0.12 19.21 -23.28
C TYR A 43 0.18 20.57 -22.57
N HIS A 44 -0.33 20.61 -21.34
CA HIS A 44 -0.35 21.80 -20.49
C HIS A 44 0.48 21.54 -19.22
N VAL A 45 1.54 22.33 -19.02
CA VAL A 45 2.35 22.26 -17.81
C VAL A 45 1.76 23.16 -16.74
N HIS A 46 1.43 22.60 -15.59
CA HIS A 46 0.92 23.34 -14.44
C HIS A 46 1.55 22.84 -13.14
N SER A 47 2.25 23.71 -12.41
CA SER A 47 2.86 23.35 -11.14
C SER A 47 1.78 23.05 -10.09
N LEU A 48 1.85 21.85 -9.47
CA LEU A 48 0.96 21.45 -8.38
C LEU A 48 1.22 22.20 -7.06
N ALA A 49 2.29 23.00 -6.99
CA ALA A 49 2.80 23.54 -5.74
C ALA A 49 1.85 24.54 -5.03
N THR A 50 0.78 24.99 -5.67
CA THR A 50 -0.01 26.09 -5.10
C THR A 50 -1.52 25.92 -5.13
N THR A 51 -2.14 25.35 -6.15
CA THR A 51 -3.61 25.20 -6.23
C THR A 51 -3.98 24.34 -7.44
N PRO A 52 -5.11 23.60 -7.42
CA PRO A 52 -5.64 23.00 -8.64
C PRO A 52 -5.75 24.07 -9.73
N LEU A 53 -5.31 23.74 -10.95
CA LEU A 53 -5.53 24.63 -12.09
C LEU A 53 -7.04 24.87 -12.23
N SER A 54 -7.46 26.15 -12.27
CA SER A 54 -8.83 26.44 -12.67
C SER A 54 -9.10 25.91 -14.08
N THR A 55 -10.25 25.30 -14.29
CA THR A 55 -10.67 24.85 -15.62
C THR A 55 -10.76 26.02 -16.63
N ASP A 56 -10.98 27.25 -16.14
CA ASP A 56 -11.02 28.49 -16.94
C ASP A 56 -9.65 28.85 -17.55
N ALA A 57 -8.55 28.31 -17.01
CA ALA A 57 -7.22 28.49 -17.59
C ALA A 57 -7.00 27.70 -18.88
N ILE A 58 -7.91 26.78 -19.19
CA ILE A 58 -7.91 25.97 -20.42
C ILE A 58 -9.04 26.55 -21.32
N PRO A 59 -8.76 26.85 -22.59
CA PRO A 59 -9.78 27.38 -23.49
C PRO A 59 -11.01 26.46 -23.59
N ASP A 60 -12.21 27.03 -23.56
CA ASP A 60 -13.47 26.28 -23.65
C ASP A 60 -13.52 25.33 -24.84
N GLN A 61 -12.99 25.75 -25.99
CA GLN A 61 -12.95 24.93 -27.19
C GLN A 61 -12.07 23.69 -26.98
N THR A 62 -11.01 23.79 -26.18
CA THR A 62 -10.18 22.63 -25.83
C THR A 62 -10.98 21.63 -25.02
N TRP A 63 -11.71 22.08 -23.99
CA TRP A 63 -12.57 21.23 -23.18
C TRP A 63 -13.68 20.55 -23.98
N ARG A 64 -14.37 21.29 -24.87
CA ARG A 64 -15.48 20.74 -25.67
C ARG A 64 -15.08 19.57 -26.57
N ASP A 65 -13.82 19.51 -26.98
CA ASP A 65 -13.33 18.46 -27.87
C ASP A 65 -12.52 17.38 -27.18
N VAL A 66 -12.19 17.56 -25.90
CA VAL A 66 -11.44 16.55 -25.12
C VAL A 66 -12.26 15.28 -24.95
N THR A 67 -11.65 14.16 -25.29
CA THR A 67 -12.21 12.81 -25.08
C THR A 67 -11.42 12.02 -24.06
N ILE A 68 -10.14 12.36 -23.87
CA ILE A 68 -9.21 11.72 -22.94
C ILE A 68 -8.49 12.81 -22.13
N LEU A 69 -8.46 12.66 -20.81
CA LEU A 69 -7.80 13.59 -19.90
C LEU A 69 -6.79 12.85 -19.02
N LEU A 70 -5.54 13.33 -18.97
CA LEU A 70 -4.59 12.96 -17.91
C LEU A 70 -4.46 14.16 -16.94
N THR A 71 -4.74 13.95 -15.66
CA THR A 71 -4.68 15.01 -14.66
C THR A 71 -4.45 14.45 -13.27
N PHE A 72 -4.06 15.33 -12.33
CA PHE A 72 -4.07 14.99 -10.91
C PHE A 72 -5.44 15.30 -10.28
N ASN A 73 -5.92 16.54 -10.38
CA ASN A 73 -7.13 17.01 -9.70
C ASN A 73 -7.93 18.06 -10.49
N THR A 74 -7.49 18.46 -11.68
CA THR A 74 -8.21 19.43 -12.54
C THR A 74 -9.25 18.68 -13.35
N LEU A 75 -10.50 18.79 -12.98
CA LEU A 75 -11.62 18.10 -13.63
C LEU A 75 -12.64 19.12 -14.18
N PRO A 76 -13.07 18.99 -15.45
CA PRO A 76 -14.13 19.79 -16.00
C PRO A 76 -15.51 19.37 -15.46
N THR A 77 -16.51 20.25 -15.60
CA THR A 77 -17.89 19.83 -15.44
C THR A 77 -18.34 19.01 -16.66
N PRO A 78 -19.42 18.23 -16.57
CA PRO A 78 -19.97 17.50 -17.72
C PRO A 78 -20.33 18.42 -18.91
N GLU A 79 -20.77 19.66 -18.63
CA GLU A 79 -21.14 20.66 -19.63
C GLU A 79 -19.90 21.25 -20.32
N GLN A 80 -18.80 21.42 -19.57
CA GLN A 80 -17.53 21.91 -20.14
C GLN A 80 -16.91 20.89 -21.10
N ALA A 81 -16.94 19.60 -20.74
CA ALA A 81 -16.32 18.53 -21.54
C ALA A 81 -17.33 17.42 -21.94
N PRO A 82 -18.32 17.74 -22.79
CA PRO A 82 -19.41 16.80 -23.13
C PRO A 82 -18.96 15.58 -23.92
N LYS A 83 -17.74 15.57 -24.47
CA LYS A 83 -17.18 14.44 -25.23
C LYS A 83 -16.21 13.59 -24.40
N LEU A 84 -15.97 13.93 -23.13
CA LEU A 84 -15.01 13.22 -22.28
C LEU A 84 -15.48 11.77 -22.05
N GLN A 85 -14.59 10.82 -22.29
CA GLN A 85 -14.86 9.39 -22.18
C GLN A 85 -13.95 8.72 -21.16
N TYR A 86 -12.72 9.20 -21.02
CA TYR A 86 -11.71 8.58 -20.18
C TYR A 86 -10.86 9.63 -19.45
N VAL A 87 -10.67 9.40 -18.14
CA VAL A 87 -9.76 10.16 -17.29
C VAL A 87 -8.70 9.23 -16.71
N GLN A 88 -7.44 9.50 -17.01
CA GLN A 88 -6.29 8.93 -16.34
C GLN A 88 -5.89 9.83 -15.18
N LEU A 89 -6.05 9.36 -13.96
CA LEU A 89 -5.52 10.05 -12.78
C LEU A 89 -4.02 9.79 -12.64
N MET A 90 -3.28 10.80 -12.21
CA MET A 90 -1.87 10.63 -11.84
C MET A 90 -1.71 9.96 -10.47
N SER A 91 -2.70 10.05 -9.59
CA SER A 91 -2.69 9.44 -8.24
C SER A 91 -2.99 7.94 -8.29
N ALA A 92 -2.45 7.19 -7.31
CA ALA A 92 -2.78 5.78 -7.13
C ALA A 92 -4.19 5.55 -6.53
N GLY A 93 -4.72 6.55 -5.80
CA GLY A 93 -6.07 6.52 -5.24
C GLY A 93 -7.01 7.51 -5.93
N ALA A 94 -8.32 7.27 -5.85
CA ALA A 94 -9.36 8.08 -6.46
C ALA A 94 -10.19 8.91 -5.46
N ASN A 95 -9.88 8.87 -4.17
CA ASN A 95 -10.71 9.47 -3.11
C ASN A 95 -11.08 10.95 -3.35
N HIS A 96 -10.17 11.73 -3.96
CA HIS A 96 -10.33 13.16 -4.22
C HIS A 96 -11.26 13.49 -5.40
N VAL A 97 -11.69 12.48 -6.16
CA VAL A 97 -12.57 12.66 -7.34
C VAL A 97 -13.94 12.02 -7.19
N LEU A 98 -14.16 11.20 -6.16
CA LEU A 98 -15.39 10.43 -5.98
C LEU A 98 -16.64 11.30 -5.81
N ASP A 99 -16.49 12.53 -5.26
CA ASP A 99 -17.56 13.49 -5.05
C ASP A 99 -17.83 14.40 -6.26
N LYS A 100 -16.98 14.36 -7.29
CA LYS A 100 -17.07 15.28 -8.43
C LYS A 100 -18.19 14.90 -9.40
N PRO A 101 -18.93 15.90 -9.95
CA PRO A 101 -20.03 15.64 -10.90
C PRO A 101 -19.62 14.76 -12.08
N VAL A 102 -18.47 15.05 -12.71
CA VAL A 102 -17.96 14.26 -13.84
C VAL A 102 -17.73 12.78 -13.49
N PHE A 103 -17.46 12.46 -12.22
CA PHE A 103 -17.38 11.08 -11.77
C PHE A 103 -18.77 10.51 -11.43
N LYS A 104 -19.59 11.25 -10.67
CA LYS A 104 -20.89 10.76 -10.17
C LYS A 104 -21.97 10.67 -11.24
N ASP A 105 -22.05 11.71 -12.08
CA ASP A 105 -23.22 11.99 -12.93
C ASP A 105 -22.97 11.63 -14.39
N THR A 106 -21.86 10.97 -14.70
CA THR A 106 -21.50 10.55 -16.07
C THR A 106 -21.01 9.11 -16.12
N GLU A 107 -20.92 8.54 -17.33
CA GLU A 107 -20.31 7.24 -17.60
C GLU A 107 -18.81 7.31 -17.92
N VAL A 108 -18.16 8.45 -17.70
CA VAL A 108 -16.71 8.64 -17.94
C VAL A 108 -15.92 7.60 -17.14
N VAL A 109 -15.02 6.89 -17.83
CA VAL A 109 -14.16 5.89 -17.19
C VAL A 109 -13.00 6.58 -16.49
N PHE A 110 -12.79 6.29 -15.22
CA PHE A 110 -11.64 6.76 -14.46
C PHE A 110 -10.67 5.60 -14.22
N CYS A 111 -9.38 5.85 -14.46
CA CYS A 111 -8.31 4.94 -14.14
C CYS A 111 -7.28 5.64 -13.25
N THR A 112 -6.74 4.92 -12.27
CA THR A 112 -5.69 5.44 -11.38
C THR A 112 -4.29 5.11 -11.89
N ALA A 113 -3.27 5.76 -11.31
CA ALA A 113 -1.88 5.40 -11.50
C ALA A 113 -1.41 4.33 -10.51
N ASN A 114 -2.29 3.42 -10.10
CA ASN A 114 -1.89 2.29 -9.26
C ASN A 114 -0.77 1.50 -9.95
N GLY A 115 0.24 1.08 -9.18
CA GLY A 115 1.42 0.38 -9.71
C GLY A 115 2.68 1.23 -9.87
N VAL A 116 2.55 2.58 -9.99
CA VAL A 116 3.72 3.46 -10.14
C VAL A 116 4.57 3.57 -8.89
N HIS A 117 3.99 3.30 -7.71
CA HIS A 117 4.61 3.53 -6.41
C HIS A 117 5.32 2.30 -5.83
N GLY A 118 5.20 1.13 -6.45
CA GLY A 118 5.76 -0.12 -5.92
C GLY A 118 7.23 -0.02 -5.52
N PRO A 119 8.16 0.42 -6.39
CA PRO A 119 9.58 0.45 -6.08
C PRO A 119 9.94 1.34 -4.87
N GLN A 120 9.63 2.64 -4.96
CA GLN A 120 10.07 3.61 -3.96
C GLN A 120 9.43 3.39 -2.58
N ILE A 121 8.15 2.99 -2.53
CA ILE A 121 7.50 2.72 -1.25
C ILE A 121 8.04 1.43 -0.63
N SER A 122 8.29 0.38 -1.41
CA SER A 122 8.92 -0.84 -0.87
C SER A 122 10.35 -0.58 -0.37
N GLU A 123 11.12 0.27 -1.05
CA GLU A 123 12.43 0.73 -0.60
C GLU A 123 12.32 1.49 0.72
N TRP A 124 11.35 2.39 0.85
CA TRP A 124 11.11 3.13 2.10
C TRP A 124 10.73 2.18 3.26
N ILE A 125 9.82 1.22 3.04
CA ILE A 125 9.42 0.24 4.04
C ILE A 125 10.63 -0.56 4.55
N ILE A 126 11.41 -1.10 3.63
CA ILE A 126 12.56 -1.94 3.97
C ILE A 126 13.67 -1.12 4.61
N SER A 127 13.96 0.09 4.09
CA SER A 127 15.01 0.94 4.65
C SER A 127 14.69 1.40 6.08
N THR A 128 13.44 1.77 6.37
CA THR A 128 13.01 2.17 7.73
C THR A 128 13.00 0.99 8.70
N TYR A 129 12.55 -0.19 8.25
CA TYR A 129 12.61 -1.42 9.03
C TYR A 129 14.06 -1.80 9.36
N LEU A 130 14.95 -1.84 8.37
CA LEU A 130 16.37 -2.14 8.59
C LEU A 130 17.07 -1.06 9.41
N ALA A 131 16.74 0.22 9.23
CA ALA A 131 17.26 1.30 10.07
C ALA A 131 16.90 1.07 11.54
N PHE A 132 15.69 0.63 11.83
CA PHE A 132 15.25 0.26 13.17
C PHE A 132 16.01 -0.98 13.68
N GLU A 133 16.04 -2.10 12.94
CA GLU A 133 16.69 -3.35 13.36
C GLU A 133 18.20 -3.16 13.63
N HIS A 134 18.86 -2.31 12.85
CA HIS A 134 20.29 -2.01 12.99
C HIS A 134 20.58 -0.78 13.85
N HIS A 135 19.59 -0.24 14.57
CA HIS A 135 19.73 0.92 15.48
C HIS A 135 20.36 2.18 14.81
N LEU A 136 20.18 2.34 13.49
CA LEU A 136 20.78 3.46 12.75
C LEU A 136 20.42 4.84 13.32
N PRO A 137 19.15 5.12 13.73
CA PRO A 137 18.81 6.41 14.35
C PRO A 137 19.70 6.74 15.55
N SER A 138 19.88 5.78 16.48
CA SER A 138 20.73 5.97 17.66
C SER A 138 22.20 6.16 17.31
N TYR A 139 22.71 5.41 16.34
CA TYR A 139 24.10 5.55 15.89
C TYR A 139 24.35 6.88 15.18
N LEU A 140 23.37 7.43 14.46
CA LEU A 140 23.48 8.77 13.87
C LEU A 140 23.55 9.87 14.94
N GLU A 141 22.81 9.72 16.06
CA GLU A 141 22.96 10.65 17.19
C GLU A 141 24.34 10.51 17.86
N HIS A 142 24.80 9.28 18.12
CA HIS A 142 26.16 9.04 18.64
C HIS A 142 27.25 9.61 17.72
N GLN A 143 27.06 9.53 16.40
CA GLN A 143 27.97 10.12 15.43
C GLN A 143 28.06 11.66 15.58
N LYS A 144 26.93 12.35 15.77
CA LYS A 144 26.92 13.81 16.00
C LYS A 144 27.68 14.21 17.27
N GLU A 145 27.64 13.34 18.29
CA GLU A 145 28.31 13.54 19.57
C GLU A 145 29.79 13.06 19.56
N GLY A 146 30.24 12.47 18.45
CA GLY A 146 31.59 11.88 18.36
C GLY A 146 31.80 10.66 19.27
N ARG A 147 30.72 9.94 19.63
CA ARG A 147 30.75 8.76 20.51
C ARG A 147 30.83 7.46 19.73
N TRP A 148 31.83 6.62 20.06
CA TRP A 148 31.92 5.24 19.60
C TRP A 148 31.22 4.32 20.59
N ASN A 149 29.91 4.08 20.39
CA ASN A 149 29.07 3.23 21.26
C ASN A 149 28.65 1.95 20.52
N ARG A 150 28.78 0.78 21.17
CA ARG A 150 28.46 -0.54 20.65
C ARG A 150 27.40 -1.28 21.48
N ASP A 151 26.69 -0.61 22.39
CA ASP A 151 25.79 -1.24 23.37
C ASP A 151 24.65 -2.04 22.71
N ALA A 152 24.16 -1.57 21.56
CA ALA A 152 23.08 -2.24 20.85
C ALA A 152 23.52 -3.44 20.00
N MET A 153 24.83 -3.73 19.89
CA MET A 153 25.36 -4.76 18.98
C MET A 153 24.74 -6.15 19.21
N SER A 154 24.46 -6.52 20.46
CA SER A 154 23.87 -7.81 20.83
C SER A 154 22.35 -7.91 20.59
N ALA A 155 21.68 -6.80 20.26
CA ALA A 155 20.25 -6.71 20.04
C ALA A 155 19.88 -6.69 18.55
N ILE A 156 20.87 -6.61 17.64
CA ILE A 156 20.64 -6.63 16.18
C ILE A 156 20.17 -8.04 15.78
N GLU A 157 19.06 -8.09 15.07
CA GLU A 157 18.52 -9.33 14.49
C GLU A 157 18.47 -9.23 12.96
N ASP A 158 18.85 -10.31 12.28
CA ASP A 158 18.77 -10.40 10.82
C ASP A 158 17.31 -10.45 10.35
N ALA A 159 17.04 -9.89 9.16
CA ALA A 159 15.74 -9.99 8.51
C ALA A 159 15.43 -11.41 7.99
N ALA A 160 16.45 -12.24 7.76
CA ALA A 160 16.29 -13.61 7.34
C ALA A 160 15.46 -14.41 8.38
N ASP A 161 14.59 -15.29 7.89
CA ASP A 161 13.63 -16.08 8.67
C ASP A 161 12.55 -15.31 9.45
N LYS A 162 12.55 -13.95 9.37
CA LYS A 162 11.48 -13.12 9.90
C LYS A 162 10.23 -13.23 9.03
N THR A 163 9.09 -12.93 9.65
CA THR A 163 7.80 -12.94 8.95
C THR A 163 7.30 -11.51 8.73
N ILE A 164 7.10 -11.14 7.47
CA ILE A 164 6.40 -9.91 7.09
C ILE A 164 4.94 -10.20 6.82
N GLY A 165 4.04 -9.48 7.49
CA GLY A 165 2.61 -9.45 7.20
C GLY A 165 2.28 -8.23 6.34
N ILE A 166 1.59 -8.43 5.23
CA ILE A 166 1.20 -7.36 4.32
C ILE A 166 -0.31 -7.24 4.31
N LEU A 167 -0.83 -6.23 5.00
CA LEU A 167 -2.24 -5.87 5.07
C LEU A 167 -2.61 -5.02 3.82
N GLY A 168 -3.13 -5.68 2.80
CA GLY A 168 -3.36 -5.13 1.47
C GLY A 168 -2.31 -5.60 0.44
N TYR A 169 -2.58 -6.73 -0.23
CA TYR A 169 -1.65 -7.33 -1.21
C TYR A 169 -1.92 -6.83 -2.62
N GLY A 170 -1.90 -5.49 -2.79
CA GLY A 170 -1.95 -4.77 -4.08
C GLY A 170 -0.54 -4.57 -4.67
N SER A 171 -0.38 -3.60 -5.57
CA SER A 171 0.88 -3.33 -6.28
C SER A 171 2.07 -3.05 -5.35
N ILE A 172 1.86 -2.23 -4.30
CA ILE A 172 2.90 -1.92 -3.30
C ILE A 172 3.22 -3.16 -2.48
N GLY A 173 2.19 -3.85 -1.95
CA GLY A 173 2.37 -5.06 -1.16
C GLY A 173 3.11 -6.16 -1.92
N ARG A 174 2.81 -6.35 -3.20
CA ARG A 174 3.48 -7.32 -4.08
C ARG A 174 4.96 -6.98 -4.30
N GLN A 175 5.28 -5.70 -4.50
CA GLN A 175 6.67 -5.28 -4.64
C GLN A 175 7.43 -5.39 -3.32
N THR A 176 6.81 -5.02 -2.21
CA THR A 176 7.38 -5.21 -0.86
C THR A 176 7.65 -6.69 -0.57
N ALA A 177 6.70 -7.56 -0.91
CA ALA A 177 6.86 -9.01 -0.77
C ALA A 177 8.07 -9.53 -1.56
N ARG A 178 8.26 -9.04 -2.81
CA ARG A 178 9.41 -9.41 -3.63
C ARG A 178 10.74 -9.06 -2.97
N VAL A 179 10.87 -7.83 -2.46
CA VAL A 179 12.10 -7.36 -1.80
C VAL A 179 12.33 -8.13 -0.50
N ALA A 180 11.30 -8.26 0.34
CA ALA A 180 11.37 -9.00 1.60
C ALA A 180 11.74 -10.48 1.40
N SER A 181 11.15 -11.13 0.40
CA SER A 181 11.48 -12.53 0.04
C SER A 181 12.94 -12.69 -0.40
N ALA A 182 13.49 -11.72 -1.15
CA ALA A 182 14.89 -11.71 -1.55
C ALA A 182 15.86 -11.57 -0.36
N MET A 183 15.38 -11.01 0.77
CA MET A 183 16.12 -10.94 2.04
C MET A 183 15.92 -12.19 2.93
N GLY A 184 15.20 -13.21 2.46
CA GLY A 184 14.94 -14.43 3.21
C GLY A 184 13.75 -14.35 4.18
N MET A 185 12.91 -13.30 4.10
CA MET A 185 11.71 -13.18 4.93
C MET A 185 10.58 -14.08 4.42
N LYS A 186 9.76 -14.58 5.34
CA LYS A 186 8.49 -15.26 5.04
C LYS A 186 7.40 -14.22 4.86
N VAL A 187 6.57 -14.38 3.82
CA VAL A 187 5.52 -13.41 3.49
C VAL A 187 4.14 -13.99 3.83
N HIS A 188 3.37 -13.26 4.64
CA HIS A 188 1.96 -13.49 4.87
C HIS A 188 1.16 -12.34 4.23
N ALA A 189 0.22 -12.68 3.37
CA ALA A 189 -0.61 -11.70 2.66
C ALA A 189 -2.03 -11.68 3.21
N TYR A 190 -2.62 -10.47 3.36
CA TYR A 190 -4.02 -10.28 3.68
C TYR A 190 -4.74 -9.50 2.58
N THR A 191 -5.91 -9.98 2.18
CA THR A 191 -6.78 -9.33 1.19
C THR A 191 -8.24 -9.34 1.67
N LEU A 192 -9.05 -8.36 1.23
CA LEU A 192 -10.46 -8.33 1.58
C LEU A 192 -11.20 -9.59 1.09
N HIS A 193 -10.94 -9.99 -0.16
CA HIS A 193 -11.57 -11.15 -0.77
C HIS A 193 -10.63 -12.36 -0.82
N PRO A 194 -11.13 -13.59 -0.60
CA PRO A 194 -10.32 -14.81 -0.66
C PRO A 194 -9.61 -15.00 -2.00
N ARG A 195 -8.38 -15.51 -1.96
CA ARG A 195 -7.54 -15.83 -3.12
C ARG A 195 -7.14 -17.32 -3.13
N PRO A 196 -8.10 -18.25 -3.24
CA PRO A 196 -7.84 -19.67 -3.07
C PRO A 196 -7.06 -20.31 -4.22
N THR A 197 -7.23 -19.81 -5.45
CA THR A 197 -6.61 -20.39 -6.65
C THR A 197 -5.45 -19.56 -7.16
N PRO A 198 -4.48 -20.14 -7.91
CA PRO A 198 -3.42 -19.40 -8.57
C PRO A 198 -3.96 -18.23 -9.43
N GLU A 199 -5.04 -18.44 -10.17
CA GLU A 199 -5.66 -17.42 -11.02
C GLU A 199 -6.20 -16.25 -10.21
N SER A 200 -6.78 -16.52 -9.03
CA SER A 200 -7.28 -15.47 -8.13
C SER A 200 -6.16 -14.66 -7.48
N ARG A 201 -4.95 -15.21 -7.41
CA ARG A 201 -3.75 -14.56 -6.84
C ARG A 201 -3.02 -13.67 -7.84
N ARG A 202 -3.24 -13.82 -9.14
CA ARG A 202 -2.59 -13.03 -10.18
C ARG A 202 -2.90 -11.55 -10.03
N ASP A 203 -1.89 -10.73 -10.30
CA ASP A 203 -2.05 -9.29 -10.44
C ASP A 203 -2.73 -8.97 -11.77
N ARG A 204 -3.76 -8.12 -11.73
CA ARG A 204 -4.45 -7.61 -12.91
C ARG A 204 -4.18 -6.13 -13.15
N GLY A 205 -3.49 -5.49 -12.22
CA GLY A 205 -3.08 -4.09 -12.32
C GLY A 205 -1.85 -3.92 -13.18
N TRP A 206 -1.48 -2.67 -13.39
CA TRP A 206 -0.22 -2.33 -14.02
C TRP A 206 0.92 -2.36 -13.00
N THR A 207 2.04 -2.92 -13.41
CA THR A 207 3.29 -2.92 -12.63
C THR A 207 4.46 -2.74 -13.62
N PRO A 208 5.52 -2.00 -13.27
CA PRO A 208 6.70 -1.92 -14.12
C PRO A 208 7.24 -3.31 -14.44
N PRO A 209 7.68 -3.56 -15.68
CA PRO A 209 8.17 -4.87 -16.11
C PRO A 209 9.25 -5.44 -15.18
N GLY A 210 9.13 -6.71 -14.80
CA GLY A 210 10.09 -7.41 -13.94
C GLY A 210 9.93 -7.13 -12.44
N LEU A 211 8.96 -6.33 -12.03
CA LEU A 211 8.69 -5.99 -10.63
C LEU A 211 7.39 -6.64 -10.11
N GLY A 212 7.13 -6.46 -8.83
CA GLY A 212 5.95 -7.00 -8.16
C GLY A 212 5.96 -8.52 -8.01
N ASP A 213 4.77 -9.08 -7.81
CA ASP A 213 4.49 -10.52 -7.76
C ASP A 213 3.31 -10.82 -8.70
N PRO A 214 3.54 -10.91 -10.02
CA PRO A 214 2.47 -11.00 -11.01
C PRO A 214 1.62 -12.26 -10.85
N ASP A 215 2.20 -13.36 -10.40
CA ASP A 215 1.49 -14.64 -10.23
C ASP A 215 0.94 -14.84 -8.82
N GLY A 216 1.28 -13.97 -7.85
CA GLY A 216 0.88 -14.13 -6.45
C GLY A 216 1.49 -15.36 -5.80
N SER A 217 2.72 -15.72 -6.17
CA SER A 217 3.41 -16.94 -5.74
C SER A 217 4.34 -16.74 -4.55
N ILE A 218 4.63 -15.51 -4.16
CA ILE A 218 5.56 -15.19 -3.08
C ILE A 218 4.98 -15.48 -1.69
N PRO A 219 3.70 -15.15 -1.37
CA PRO A 219 3.20 -15.39 -0.03
C PRO A 219 3.16 -16.88 0.32
N SER A 220 3.78 -17.22 1.46
CA SER A 220 3.70 -18.57 2.06
C SER A 220 2.34 -18.85 2.69
N ARG A 221 1.63 -17.78 3.12
CA ARG A 221 0.26 -17.87 3.65
C ARG A 221 -0.60 -16.72 3.13
N TRP A 222 -1.85 -17.06 2.83
CA TRP A 222 -2.89 -16.11 2.42
C TRP A 222 -3.99 -16.08 3.47
N PHE A 223 -4.33 -14.86 3.88
CA PHE A 223 -5.44 -14.55 4.75
C PHE A 223 -6.41 -13.62 4.03
N SER A 224 -7.67 -13.65 4.44
CA SER A 224 -8.67 -12.77 3.83
C SER A 224 -9.87 -12.62 4.75
N GLY A 225 -10.63 -11.56 4.52
CA GLY A 225 -11.92 -11.35 5.14
C GLY A 225 -12.22 -9.88 5.46
N GLY A 226 -13.36 -9.66 6.11
CA GLY A 226 -13.85 -8.34 6.51
C GLY A 226 -14.29 -8.28 7.96
N THR A 227 -14.03 -9.33 8.75
CA THR A 227 -14.36 -9.42 10.18
C THR A 227 -13.12 -9.25 11.06
N ALA A 228 -13.31 -8.81 12.31
CA ALA A 228 -12.24 -8.69 13.29
C ALA A 228 -11.54 -10.04 13.51
N ALA A 229 -12.27 -11.14 13.62
CA ALA A 229 -11.70 -12.48 13.83
C ALA A 229 -10.75 -12.90 12.68
N GLU A 230 -11.10 -12.61 11.43
CA GLU A 230 -10.24 -12.90 10.28
C GLU A 230 -8.99 -12.03 10.25
N LEU A 231 -9.11 -10.74 10.63
CA LEU A 231 -7.98 -9.84 10.80
C LEU A 231 -7.08 -10.32 11.95
N HIS A 232 -7.63 -10.67 13.09
CA HIS A 232 -6.90 -11.18 14.25
C HIS A 232 -6.15 -12.48 13.93
N ALA A 233 -6.73 -13.39 13.14
CA ALA A 233 -6.03 -14.59 12.66
C ALA A 233 -4.80 -14.27 11.81
N PHE A 234 -4.83 -13.17 11.04
CA PHE A 234 -3.67 -12.69 10.31
C PHE A 234 -2.65 -12.01 11.24
N LEU A 235 -3.07 -11.08 12.09
CA LEU A 235 -2.18 -10.35 12.99
C LEU A 235 -1.50 -11.30 14.00
N GLY A 236 -2.21 -12.30 14.51
CA GLY A 236 -1.69 -13.33 15.40
C GLY A 236 -0.83 -14.40 14.72
N SER A 237 -0.55 -14.29 13.41
CA SER A 237 0.22 -15.30 12.66
C SER A 237 1.74 -15.24 12.86
N GLY A 238 2.22 -14.46 13.84
CA GLY A 238 3.64 -14.38 14.24
C GLY A 238 4.45 -13.40 13.39
N LEU A 239 3.93 -12.19 13.21
CA LEU A 239 4.55 -11.14 12.39
C LEU A 239 5.71 -10.45 13.13
N ASP A 240 6.84 -10.28 12.44
CA ASP A 240 7.97 -9.44 12.89
C ASP A 240 7.87 -8.02 12.29
N LEU A 241 7.33 -7.91 11.06
CA LEU A 241 7.02 -6.65 10.39
C LEU A 241 5.57 -6.69 9.88
N LEU A 242 4.75 -5.69 10.25
CA LEU A 242 3.42 -5.48 9.68
C LEU A 242 3.45 -4.26 8.76
N VAL A 243 3.11 -4.45 7.50
CA VAL A 243 2.97 -3.38 6.50
C VAL A 243 1.49 -3.12 6.24
N ILE A 244 1.06 -1.87 6.43
CA ILE A 244 -0.30 -1.41 6.18
C ILE A 244 -0.31 -0.73 4.81
N ALA A 245 -0.94 -1.39 3.82
CA ALA A 245 -1.01 -0.97 2.42
C ALA A 245 -2.44 -1.04 1.86
N THR A 246 -3.45 -0.98 2.73
CA THR A 246 -4.88 -1.01 2.37
C THR A 246 -5.42 0.39 2.11
N PRO A 247 -6.39 0.59 1.20
CA PRO A 247 -7.01 1.89 0.99
C PRO A 247 -7.80 2.34 2.22
N LEU A 248 -7.93 3.66 2.42
CA LEU A 248 -8.83 4.21 3.44
C LEU A 248 -10.27 4.19 2.91
N THR A 249 -11.12 3.50 3.63
CA THR A 249 -12.57 3.39 3.40
C THR A 249 -13.30 3.49 4.73
N GLY A 250 -14.62 3.52 4.74
CA GLY A 250 -15.39 3.46 5.98
C GLY A 250 -15.10 2.19 6.81
N ARG A 251 -14.70 1.08 6.16
CA ARG A 251 -14.38 -0.20 6.83
C ARG A 251 -12.94 -0.26 7.36
N THR A 252 -12.04 0.53 6.82
CA THR A 252 -10.61 0.51 7.18
C THR A 252 -10.18 1.66 8.06
N ARG A 253 -11.12 2.58 8.39
CA ARG A 253 -10.87 3.61 9.38
C ARG A 253 -10.70 2.96 10.76
N HIS A 254 -9.59 3.28 11.44
CA HIS A 254 -9.19 2.70 12.73
C HIS A 254 -9.21 1.15 12.71
N LEU A 255 -8.83 0.57 11.57
CA LEU A 255 -8.75 -0.88 11.39
C LEU A 255 -7.73 -1.51 12.35
N LEU A 256 -6.69 -0.76 12.73
CA LEU A 256 -5.78 -1.12 13.81
C LEU A 256 -6.04 -0.19 14.99
N SER A 257 -6.57 -0.75 16.06
CA SER A 257 -6.85 -0.07 17.33
C SER A 257 -6.35 -0.92 18.50
N THR A 258 -6.85 -0.73 19.69
CA THR A 258 -6.37 -1.38 20.93
C THR A 258 -6.36 -2.91 20.81
N ASP A 259 -7.45 -3.50 20.34
CA ASP A 259 -7.60 -4.97 20.26
C ASP A 259 -6.60 -5.59 19.26
N GLU A 260 -6.34 -4.91 18.15
CA GLU A 260 -5.38 -5.36 17.15
C GLU A 260 -3.93 -5.28 17.67
N PHE A 261 -3.60 -4.24 18.45
CA PHE A 261 -2.30 -4.16 19.11
C PHE A 261 -2.14 -5.22 20.22
N ASP A 262 -3.21 -5.55 20.95
CA ASP A 262 -3.20 -6.65 21.92
C ASP A 262 -2.92 -8.00 21.23
N VAL A 263 -3.54 -8.26 20.08
CA VAL A 263 -3.28 -9.46 19.28
C VAL A 263 -1.83 -9.50 18.78
N LEU A 264 -1.29 -8.39 18.29
CA LEU A 264 0.11 -8.29 17.87
C LEU A 264 1.10 -8.54 19.00
N ALA A 265 0.72 -8.18 20.25
CA ALA A 265 1.49 -8.47 21.47
C ALA A 265 1.41 -9.94 21.91
N GLY A 266 0.57 -10.77 21.30
CA GLY A 266 0.33 -12.16 21.65
C GLY A 266 -0.75 -12.35 22.71
N GLY A 267 -1.65 -11.36 22.89
CA GLY A 267 -2.88 -11.44 23.68
C GLY A 267 -3.94 -12.26 22.94
N GLU A 268 -4.87 -12.88 23.71
CA GLU A 268 -6.10 -13.44 23.13
C GLU A 268 -7.09 -12.30 22.84
N SER A 269 -7.83 -12.39 21.75
CA SER A 269 -8.89 -11.41 21.43
C SER A 269 -10.00 -11.46 22.48
N SER A 270 -10.50 -10.30 22.91
CA SER A 270 -11.56 -10.15 23.90
C SER A 270 -12.93 -10.75 23.50
N ASP A 271 -13.09 -11.19 22.25
CA ASP A 271 -14.33 -11.79 21.72
C ASP A 271 -14.48 -13.32 21.94
N GLY A 272 -13.60 -13.94 22.72
CA GLY A 272 -13.69 -15.37 23.06
C GLY A 272 -14.74 -15.64 24.14
N GLY A 273 -15.96 -15.94 23.72
CA GLY A 273 -17.05 -16.37 24.61
C GLY A 273 -16.63 -17.53 25.52
N SER A 274 -16.91 -17.34 26.80
CA SER A 274 -16.84 -18.29 27.91
C SER A 274 -17.13 -19.75 27.50
N SER A 275 -16.08 -20.57 27.37
CA SER A 275 -16.22 -22.03 27.42
C SER A 275 -15.80 -22.52 28.82
N SER A 276 -16.77 -22.97 29.58
CA SER A 276 -16.66 -23.56 30.89
C SER A 276 -15.65 -24.70 30.95
N SER A 277 -14.58 -24.52 31.72
CA SER A 277 -13.68 -25.60 32.11
C SER A 277 -14.36 -26.52 33.11
N GLY A 278 -14.72 -27.72 32.70
CA GLY A 278 -15.05 -28.83 33.58
C GLY A 278 -13.77 -29.31 34.30
N LYS A 279 -13.76 -29.16 35.62
CA LYS A 279 -12.81 -29.84 36.51
C LYS A 279 -13.11 -31.33 36.47
N THR A 280 -12.11 -32.16 36.24
CA THR A 280 -12.07 -33.56 36.68
C THR A 280 -10.82 -33.75 37.54
N GLU A 281 -11.07 -33.96 38.81
CA GLU A 281 -10.14 -34.54 39.78
C GLU A 281 -10.02 -36.04 39.53
N SER A 282 -8.80 -36.59 39.64
CA SER A 282 -8.52 -37.96 40.10
C SER A 282 -7.01 -38.14 40.25
N GLU A 283 -6.57 -38.15 41.47
CA GLU A 283 -6.07 -39.23 42.33
C GLU A 283 -4.74 -39.90 41.91
N GLU A 284 -3.93 -39.89 42.90
CA GLU A 284 -2.62 -40.46 43.22
C GLU A 284 -2.27 -41.87 42.69
N GLY A 285 -0.97 -42.07 42.53
CA GLY A 285 -0.38 -43.37 42.83
C GLY A 285 0.86 -43.76 42.06
N GLY A 286 2.01 -43.88 42.72
CA GLY A 286 2.93 -44.96 42.44
C GLY A 286 4.34 -44.65 41.93
N ARG A 287 5.28 -44.83 42.82
CA ARG A 287 6.75 -44.91 42.78
C ARG A 287 7.33 -45.80 41.64
N GLY A 288 8.54 -45.46 41.19
CA GLY A 288 9.49 -46.48 40.71
C GLY A 288 10.54 -45.92 39.71
N GLY A 289 11.79 -45.96 40.15
CA GLY A 289 12.99 -45.43 39.56
C GLY A 289 13.53 -46.11 38.28
N GLY A 290 14.60 -45.56 37.78
CA GLY A 290 15.50 -46.21 36.84
C GLY A 290 15.99 -45.28 35.72
N GLY A 291 17.29 -44.97 35.74
CA GLY A 291 17.98 -44.07 34.84
C GLY A 291 18.03 -44.51 33.37
N GLY A 292 18.33 -43.59 32.54
CA GLY A 292 18.61 -43.78 31.14
C GLY A 292 18.76 -42.44 30.42
N ASP A 293 20.00 -42.02 30.22
CA ASP A 293 20.37 -40.88 29.38
C ASP A 293 19.84 -41.05 27.94
N GLY A 294 18.93 -40.22 27.58
CA GLY A 294 18.44 -40.07 26.23
C GLY A 294 17.99 -38.63 26.01
N GLN A 295 18.92 -37.76 25.71
CA GLN A 295 18.60 -36.37 25.29
C GLN A 295 17.86 -36.37 23.95
N THR A 296 16.56 -36.58 23.94
CA THR A 296 15.70 -36.10 22.88
C THR A 296 15.60 -34.59 23.00
N ARG A 297 16.28 -33.87 22.11
CA ARG A 297 16.02 -32.44 21.87
C ARG A 297 14.54 -32.29 21.53
N LYS A 298 13.73 -31.95 22.52
CA LYS A 298 12.42 -31.33 22.26
C LYS A 298 12.71 -30.04 21.47
N GLU A 299 12.18 -29.95 20.27
CA GLU A 299 12.07 -28.68 19.56
C GLU A 299 11.35 -27.70 20.51
N GLY A 300 12.14 -26.87 21.16
CA GLY A 300 11.64 -25.83 22.05
C GLY A 300 10.86 -24.82 21.24
N GLY A 301 9.54 -24.86 21.35
CA GLY A 301 8.70 -23.75 20.90
C GLY A 301 9.30 -22.46 21.48
N ARG A 302 9.67 -21.52 20.62
CA ARG A 302 10.14 -20.19 21.05
C ARG A 302 9.11 -19.61 22.01
N PRO A 303 9.48 -19.10 23.19
CA PRO A 303 8.55 -18.46 24.09
C PRO A 303 7.84 -17.33 23.35
N ALA A 304 6.52 -17.23 23.51
CA ALA A 304 5.72 -16.15 22.94
C ALA A 304 6.35 -14.81 23.38
N ARG A 305 6.97 -14.09 22.47
CA ARG A 305 7.64 -12.83 22.75
C ARG A 305 6.60 -11.72 22.65
N ARG A 306 6.23 -11.10 23.75
CA ARG A 306 5.47 -9.85 23.76
C ARG A 306 6.22 -8.80 22.94
N GLY A 307 5.50 -7.98 22.16
CA GLY A 307 6.03 -6.79 21.49
C GLY A 307 7.10 -7.04 20.42
N ARG A 308 6.89 -7.99 19.50
CA ARG A 308 7.87 -8.30 18.45
C ARG A 308 7.65 -7.54 17.16
N THR A 309 6.43 -7.12 16.90
CA THR A 309 6.07 -6.56 15.60
C THR A 309 6.53 -5.10 15.48
N PHE A 310 7.23 -4.79 14.39
CA PHE A 310 7.44 -3.43 13.91
C PHE A 310 6.32 -3.09 12.93
N VAL A 311 5.70 -1.90 13.04
CA VAL A 311 4.55 -1.50 12.22
C VAL A 311 4.98 -0.45 11.21
N SER A 312 4.70 -0.67 9.92
CA SER A 312 4.96 0.29 8.84
C SER A 312 3.64 0.74 8.21
N ASN A 313 3.29 2.03 8.34
CA ASN A 313 2.10 2.59 7.72
C ASN A 313 2.44 3.48 6.54
N ILE A 314 2.11 3.00 5.33
CA ILE A 314 2.25 3.73 4.06
C ILE A 314 0.89 3.90 3.35
N ALA A 315 -0.18 3.59 4.03
CA ALA A 315 -1.54 3.66 3.48
C ALA A 315 -2.16 5.05 3.64
N ARG A 316 -2.85 5.26 4.77
CA ARG A 316 -3.39 6.55 5.23
C ARG A 316 -3.34 6.57 6.75
N GLY A 317 -3.12 7.74 7.35
CA GLY A 317 -3.07 7.91 8.81
C GLY A 317 -4.27 7.31 9.52
N PRO A 318 -5.51 7.66 9.15
CA PRO A 318 -6.72 7.18 9.82
C PRO A 318 -7.01 5.67 9.73
N VAL A 319 -6.18 4.87 9.08
CA VAL A 319 -6.28 3.39 9.14
C VAL A 319 -5.85 2.88 10.53
N VAL A 320 -4.99 3.63 11.20
CA VAL A 320 -4.51 3.34 12.55
C VAL A 320 -5.09 4.35 13.52
N ASP A 321 -5.62 3.89 14.64
CA ASP A 321 -5.98 4.73 15.77
C ASP A 321 -4.69 5.27 16.43
N THR A 322 -4.48 6.57 16.36
CA THR A 322 -3.25 7.22 16.81
C THR A 322 -3.03 7.08 18.32
N ASP A 323 -4.09 7.16 19.14
CA ASP A 323 -4.00 7.02 20.60
C ASP A 323 -3.68 5.57 20.99
N ALA A 324 -4.27 4.59 20.29
CA ALA A 324 -3.95 3.19 20.49
C ALA A 324 -2.51 2.88 20.07
N LEU A 325 -2.03 3.44 18.97
CA LEU A 325 -0.64 3.31 18.53
C LEU A 325 0.34 3.88 19.56
N LEU A 326 0.08 5.08 20.09
CA LEU A 326 0.91 5.70 21.13
C LEU A 326 1.00 4.80 22.37
N ARG A 327 -0.14 4.31 22.87
CA ARG A 327 -0.18 3.37 23.99
C ARG A 327 0.62 2.09 23.71
N ALA A 328 0.47 1.52 22.50
CA ALA A 328 1.16 0.29 22.13
C ALA A 328 2.69 0.47 22.08
N LEU A 329 3.17 1.64 21.65
CA LEU A 329 4.59 2.01 21.66
C LEU A 329 5.11 2.20 23.09
N GLU A 330 4.39 2.98 23.93
CA GLU A 330 4.77 3.29 25.31
C GLU A 330 4.79 2.04 26.20
N THR A 331 3.84 1.11 26.00
CA THR A 331 3.74 -0.13 26.78
C THR A 331 4.57 -1.28 26.22
N GLY A 332 5.21 -1.09 25.05
CA GLY A 332 6.01 -2.12 24.38
C GLY A 332 5.17 -3.27 23.79
N GLN A 333 3.89 -3.05 23.49
CA GLN A 333 3.04 -4.00 22.77
C GLN A 333 3.53 -4.21 21.33
N ILE A 334 4.15 -3.17 20.74
CA ILE A 334 4.91 -3.25 19.47
C ILE A 334 6.33 -2.74 19.72
N ARG A 335 7.27 -3.16 18.88
CA ARG A 335 8.70 -2.79 19.00
C ARG A 335 8.98 -1.36 18.56
N GLY A 336 8.21 -0.85 17.62
CA GLY A 336 8.37 0.46 17.02
C GLY A 336 7.47 0.62 15.80
N ALA A 337 7.53 1.79 15.18
CA ALA A 337 6.76 2.08 13.97
C ALA A 337 7.52 2.97 12.98
N ALA A 338 7.21 2.83 11.70
CA ALA A 338 7.54 3.79 10.64
C ALA A 338 6.26 4.31 10.01
N LEU A 339 6.06 5.62 10.07
CA LEU A 339 4.84 6.29 9.66
C LEU A 339 5.16 7.30 8.55
N ASP A 340 4.77 7.02 7.32
CA ASP A 340 4.81 8.00 6.24
C ASP A 340 3.53 8.86 6.21
N VAL A 341 2.50 8.39 6.87
CA VAL A 341 1.16 9.01 6.98
C VAL A 341 0.69 9.03 8.43
N THR A 342 -0.01 10.10 8.82
CA THR A 342 -0.46 10.34 10.21
C THR A 342 -1.92 10.78 10.26
N ASP A 343 -2.53 10.73 11.45
CA ASP A 343 -3.83 11.32 11.73
C ASP A 343 -3.71 12.15 13.05
N PRO A 344 -3.80 13.49 13.00
CA PRO A 344 -4.03 14.34 11.81
C PRO A 344 -2.83 14.42 10.85
N GLU A 345 -3.10 14.86 9.61
CA GLU A 345 -2.08 15.13 8.61
C GLU A 345 -2.30 16.52 7.97
N PRO A 346 -1.32 17.45 7.97
CA PRO A 346 0.03 17.30 8.55
C PRO A 346 0.03 17.06 10.06
N LEU A 347 1.05 16.32 10.55
CA LEU A 347 1.22 16.10 11.99
C LEU A 347 1.59 17.43 12.67
N PRO A 348 0.80 17.93 13.66
CA PRO A 348 1.07 19.20 14.31
C PRO A 348 2.40 19.22 15.06
N ASP A 349 2.99 20.41 15.19
CA ASP A 349 4.15 20.62 16.04
C ASP A 349 3.83 20.21 17.49
N GLY A 350 4.78 19.54 18.13
CA GLY A 350 4.62 19.08 19.52
C GLY A 350 3.67 17.89 19.71
N HIS A 351 3.16 17.29 18.64
CA HIS A 351 2.33 16.08 18.75
C HIS A 351 3.14 14.92 19.39
N PRO A 352 2.53 14.10 20.28
CA PRO A 352 3.24 13.04 21.00
C PRO A 352 4.00 12.05 20.11
N LEU A 353 3.54 11.78 18.90
CA LEU A 353 4.23 10.90 17.95
C LEU A 353 5.66 11.35 17.61
N TRP A 354 5.96 12.67 17.69
CA TRP A 354 7.33 13.15 17.44
C TRP A 354 8.35 12.68 18.50
N ALA A 355 7.88 12.43 19.73
CA ALA A 355 8.69 12.01 20.85
C ALA A 355 8.43 10.53 21.26
N ALA A 356 7.56 9.84 20.53
CA ALA A 356 7.24 8.44 20.84
C ALA A 356 8.47 7.54 20.66
N PRO A 357 8.64 6.50 21.51
CA PRO A 357 9.79 5.62 21.43
C PRO A 357 9.78 4.79 20.16
N ASN A 358 10.96 4.66 19.53
CA ASN A 358 11.16 3.78 18.37
C ASN A 358 10.25 4.11 17.17
N VAL A 359 10.00 5.39 16.91
CA VAL A 359 9.18 5.85 15.78
C VAL A 359 10.04 6.60 14.76
N ILE A 360 9.83 6.28 13.49
CA ILE A 360 10.32 7.04 12.34
C ILE A 360 9.11 7.68 11.66
N VAL A 361 9.09 9.01 11.55
CA VAL A 361 8.02 9.76 10.87
C VAL A 361 8.60 10.45 9.65
N THR A 362 7.92 10.32 8.51
CA THR A 362 8.22 11.09 7.30
C THR A 362 6.96 11.78 6.78
N PRO A 363 7.07 12.95 6.11
CA PRO A 363 5.93 13.80 5.77
C PRO A 363 5.29 13.39 4.43
N HIS A 364 4.75 12.15 4.34
CA HIS A 364 4.05 11.58 3.19
C HIS A 364 4.89 11.64 1.89
N VAL A 365 6.12 11.14 1.96
CA VAL A 365 7.11 11.20 0.88
C VAL A 365 7.60 9.83 0.40
N SER A 366 7.13 8.72 1.00
CA SER A 366 7.55 7.38 0.58
C SER A 366 7.25 7.08 -0.89
N GLY A 367 6.21 7.74 -1.43
CA GLY A 367 5.82 7.66 -2.84
C GLY A 367 6.64 8.55 -3.78
N ALA A 368 7.53 9.41 -3.29
CA ALA A 368 8.32 10.32 -4.12
C ALA A 368 9.35 9.56 -4.97
N SER A 369 9.47 9.92 -6.24
CA SER A 369 10.45 9.34 -7.16
C SER A 369 10.68 10.24 -8.35
N THR A 370 11.92 10.38 -8.79
CA THR A 370 12.27 11.05 -10.05
C THR A 370 11.70 10.35 -11.28
N ARG A 371 11.33 9.08 -11.15
CA ARG A 371 10.75 8.27 -12.23
C ARG A 371 9.22 8.23 -12.22
N TYR A 372 8.59 9.06 -11.39
CA TYR A 372 7.13 9.06 -11.26
C TYR A 372 6.42 9.40 -12.57
N SER A 373 6.84 10.48 -13.22
CA SER A 373 6.27 10.93 -14.50
C SER A 373 6.36 9.87 -15.60
N GLU A 374 7.52 9.21 -15.73
CA GLU A 374 7.72 8.14 -16.72
C GLU A 374 6.72 7.00 -16.50
N ARG A 375 6.50 6.59 -15.25
CA ARG A 375 5.59 5.48 -14.93
C ARG A 375 4.12 5.84 -15.14
N VAL A 376 3.72 7.07 -14.79
CA VAL A 376 2.36 7.56 -15.06
C VAL A 376 2.07 7.58 -16.57
N LEU A 377 3.01 8.11 -17.35
CA LEU A 377 2.88 8.15 -18.80
C LEU A 377 2.90 6.75 -19.44
N ALA A 378 3.65 5.80 -18.86
CA ALA A 378 3.63 4.42 -19.32
C ALA A 378 2.26 3.75 -19.10
N ILE A 379 1.57 4.03 -17.98
CA ILE A 379 0.18 3.56 -17.78
C ILE A 379 -0.76 4.18 -18.80
N LEU A 380 -0.67 5.50 -19.03
CA LEU A 380 -1.45 6.17 -20.04
C LEU A 380 -1.26 5.52 -21.42
N GLU A 381 -0.02 5.26 -21.82
CA GLU A 381 0.31 4.61 -23.09
C GLU A 381 -0.33 3.22 -23.21
N VAL A 382 -0.22 2.40 -22.16
CA VAL A 382 -0.88 1.08 -22.11
C VAL A 382 -2.40 1.22 -22.28
N ASN A 383 -3.02 2.20 -21.61
CA ASN A 383 -4.45 2.42 -21.71
C ASN A 383 -4.87 2.99 -23.07
N LEU A 384 -4.06 3.82 -23.70
CA LEU A 384 -4.30 4.28 -25.08
C LEU A 384 -4.27 3.12 -26.09
N HIS A 385 -3.31 2.19 -25.96
CA HIS A 385 -3.28 0.98 -26.79
C HIS A 385 -4.52 0.11 -26.57
N ARG A 386 -4.91 -0.11 -25.31
CA ARG A 386 -6.13 -0.87 -24.99
C ARG A 386 -7.40 -0.19 -25.53
N LEU A 387 -7.48 1.13 -25.41
CA LEU A 387 -8.58 1.90 -25.98
C LEU A 387 -8.66 1.73 -27.49
N ALA A 388 -7.51 1.82 -28.18
CA ALA A 388 -7.41 1.65 -29.62
C ALA A 388 -7.82 0.25 -30.10
N GLU A 389 -7.62 -0.75 -29.25
CA GLU A 389 -7.99 -2.16 -29.50
C GLU A 389 -9.41 -2.51 -29.01
N GLY A 390 -10.13 -1.56 -28.40
CA GLY A 390 -11.45 -1.82 -27.80
C GLY A 390 -11.39 -2.73 -26.55
N GLY A 391 -10.21 -2.76 -25.88
CA GLY A 391 -9.96 -3.56 -24.70
C GLY A 391 -10.32 -2.85 -23.39
N GLU A 392 -10.35 -3.60 -22.29
CA GLU A 392 -10.55 -3.04 -20.95
C GLU A 392 -9.31 -2.27 -20.49
N LEU A 393 -9.52 -1.06 -19.95
CA LEU A 393 -8.45 -0.24 -19.40
C LEU A 393 -7.92 -0.82 -18.09
N VAL A 394 -6.61 -0.70 -17.84
CA VAL A 394 -6.01 -1.11 -16.54
C VAL A 394 -6.33 -0.07 -15.46
N ASN A 395 -6.37 -0.53 -14.23
CA ASN A 395 -6.58 0.31 -13.04
C ASN A 395 -7.88 1.13 -13.08
N ARG A 396 -8.92 0.58 -13.71
CA ARG A 396 -10.24 1.21 -13.72
C ARG A 396 -10.80 1.27 -12.31
N VAL A 397 -11.28 2.45 -11.91
CA VAL A 397 -11.93 2.67 -10.62
C VAL A 397 -13.29 1.98 -10.62
N ASP A 398 -13.50 1.10 -9.64
CA ASP A 398 -14.84 0.57 -9.36
C ASP A 398 -15.66 1.64 -8.65
N ARG A 399 -16.79 2.04 -9.25
CA ARG A 399 -17.64 3.12 -8.71
C ARG A 399 -18.33 2.74 -7.40
N ARG A 400 -18.47 1.46 -7.09
CA ARG A 400 -19.11 0.97 -5.86
C ARG A 400 -18.14 0.90 -4.70
N GLU A 401 -16.91 0.48 -5.00
CA GLU A 401 -15.85 0.32 -4.00
C GLU A 401 -15.03 1.60 -3.81
N GLY A 402 -14.99 2.50 -4.80
CA GLY A 402 -14.27 3.78 -4.75
C GLY A 402 -12.76 3.66 -4.99
N TYR A 403 -12.28 2.50 -5.51
CA TYR A 403 -10.87 2.27 -5.78
C TYR A 403 -10.65 1.29 -6.94
#